data_ed99965572df872406c7f089b2e2d39c
#
_entry.id   ed99965572df872406c7f089b2e2d39c
#
_cell.length_a   1.000
_cell.length_b   1.000
_cell.length_c   1.000
_cell.angle_alpha   90.00
_cell.angle_beta   90.00
_cell.angle_gamma   90.00
#
_symmetry.space_group_name_H-M   'P 1'
#
loop_
_entity.id
_entity.type
_entity.pdbx_description
1 polymer ?
#
loop_
_entity_poly.entity_id
_entity_poly.type
_entity_poly.pdbx_seq_one_letter_code
_entity_poly.pdbx_strand_id
1 'polypeptide(L)'
;VYRAIPHIYHRYPAEEDLYVLTRLGATLVARSISSVIPLDDRLPFRTLRRRQLKKALASSLTIAEDEDFASFWPILEENLHERYGVSPVHSLEEITRLHSNFPRQISLFRVCDGAETLGGCIVYETDEVAHVQYIAASPRGKKCGALDLLFHQLIYDRYAQKRYFDFGISTEHGGQMLNEGLLFQKEGFGARAIMYDVYGLRL
;
A
#
# COMPACT_ATOMS: atom_id res chain seq x y z
N VAL A 1 -0.26 -20.90 14.49
CA VAL A 1 -0.29 -20.20 13.20
C VAL A 1 0.97 -19.36 13.06
N TYR A 2 1.65 -19.46 11.92
CA TYR A 2 2.86 -18.71 11.59
C TYR A 2 2.60 -17.87 10.33
N ARG A 3 2.86 -16.57 10.40
CA ARG A 3 2.82 -15.66 9.24
C ARG A 3 4.25 -15.47 8.74
N ALA A 4 4.55 -16.05 7.59
CA ALA A 4 5.88 -15.90 6.99
C ALA A 4 6.11 -14.43 6.59
N ILE A 5 7.28 -13.91 6.95
CA ILE A 5 7.68 -12.57 6.52
C ILE A 5 8.12 -12.67 5.06
N PRO A 6 7.50 -11.93 4.12
CA PRO A 6 7.92 -11.95 2.73
C PRO A 6 9.36 -11.51 2.54
N HIS A 7 10.08 -12.13 1.60
CA HIS A 7 11.50 -11.87 1.34
C HIS A 7 11.85 -10.39 1.11
N ILE A 8 10.90 -9.59 0.62
CA ILE A 8 11.11 -8.15 0.40
C ILE A 8 11.43 -7.36 1.67
N TYR A 9 11.04 -7.88 2.84
CA TYR A 9 11.35 -7.29 4.16
C TYR A 9 12.64 -7.85 4.76
N HIS A 10 13.26 -8.84 4.14
CA HIS A 10 14.52 -9.41 4.61
C HIS A 10 15.69 -8.53 4.19
N ARG A 11 16.57 -8.22 5.12
CA ARG A 11 17.84 -7.54 4.84
C ARG A 11 18.81 -8.43 4.07
N TYR A 12 18.80 -9.73 4.39
CA TYR A 12 19.54 -10.80 3.71
C TYR A 12 18.55 -11.94 3.40
N PRO A 13 18.84 -12.81 2.41
CA PRO A 13 18.07 -14.05 2.25
C PRO A 13 18.00 -14.80 3.57
N ALA A 14 16.78 -15.08 4.05
CA ALA A 14 16.51 -15.68 5.36
C ALA A 14 15.15 -16.41 5.32
N GLU A 15 15.11 -17.51 4.55
CA GLU A 15 13.90 -18.34 4.36
C GLU A 15 14.05 -19.71 5.03
N GLU A 16 14.96 -19.85 6.02
CA GLU A 16 15.17 -21.08 6.78
C GLU A 16 13.94 -21.52 7.54
N ASP A 17 13.10 -20.57 7.93
CA ASP A 17 11.80 -20.81 8.58
C ASP A 17 10.87 -21.64 7.68
N LEU A 18 10.82 -21.39 6.37
CA LEU A 18 10.01 -22.15 5.41
C LEU A 18 10.47 -23.60 5.30
N TYR A 19 11.80 -23.83 5.34
CA TYR A 19 12.35 -25.18 5.40
C TYR A 19 11.94 -25.90 6.69
N VAL A 20 12.09 -25.23 7.84
CA VAL A 20 11.73 -25.81 9.15
C VAL A 20 10.24 -26.10 9.21
N LEU A 21 9.38 -25.20 8.78
CA LEU A 21 7.93 -25.41 8.72
C LEU A 21 7.58 -26.65 7.89
N THR A 22 8.22 -26.83 6.73
CA THR A 22 8.03 -28.02 5.88
C THR A 22 8.46 -29.29 6.62
N ARG A 23 9.60 -29.29 7.31
CA ARG A 23 10.11 -30.44 8.07
C ARG A 23 9.20 -30.80 9.26
N LEU A 24 8.54 -29.84 9.85
CA LEU A 24 7.59 -30.03 10.94
C LEU A 24 6.17 -30.43 10.45
N GLY A 25 5.96 -30.56 9.15
CA GLY A 25 4.65 -30.89 8.59
C GLY A 25 3.63 -29.75 8.66
N ALA A 26 4.07 -28.50 8.71
CA ALA A 26 3.18 -27.36 8.63
C ALA A 26 2.46 -27.33 7.28
N THR A 27 1.20 -26.89 7.29
CA THR A 27 0.38 -26.75 6.10
C THR A 27 0.19 -25.27 5.74
N LEU A 28 0.20 -24.95 4.46
CA LEU A 28 -0.17 -23.61 3.98
C LEU A 28 -1.69 -23.45 4.18
N VAL A 29 -2.10 -22.54 5.09
CA VAL A 29 -3.52 -22.33 5.44
C VAL A 29 -4.11 -21.09 4.78
N ALA A 30 -3.25 -20.11 4.40
CA ALA A 30 -3.67 -18.95 3.62
C ALA A 30 -2.50 -18.43 2.79
N ARG A 31 -2.82 -17.88 1.60
CA ARG A 31 -1.88 -17.19 0.73
C ARG A 31 -2.53 -15.95 0.16
N SER A 32 -1.93 -14.80 0.39
CA SER A 32 -2.39 -13.53 -0.16
C SER A 32 -1.40 -13.00 -1.20
N ILE A 33 -1.91 -12.22 -2.16
CA ILE A 33 -1.10 -11.56 -3.18
C ILE A 33 -0.92 -10.10 -2.77
N SER A 34 0.32 -9.67 -2.49
CA SER A 34 0.69 -8.27 -2.43
C SER A 34 1.24 -7.78 -3.76
N SER A 35 1.15 -6.51 -4.02
CA SER A 35 1.58 -5.88 -5.28
C SER A 35 2.77 -4.98 -5.03
N VAL A 36 3.95 -5.36 -5.51
CA VAL A 36 5.24 -4.75 -5.16
C VAL A 36 5.96 -4.25 -6.40
N ILE A 37 6.64 -3.12 -6.28
CA ILE A 37 7.55 -2.58 -7.29
C ILE A 37 8.98 -2.72 -6.76
N PRO A 38 9.89 -3.45 -7.42
CA PRO A 38 11.32 -3.31 -7.18
C PRO A 38 11.77 -1.94 -7.71
N LEU A 39 12.34 -1.10 -6.81
CA LEU A 39 12.60 0.30 -7.13
C LEU A 39 13.91 0.51 -7.92
N ASP A 40 14.76 -0.48 -8.00
CA ASP A 40 15.95 -0.53 -8.84
C ASP A 40 15.67 -1.01 -10.27
N ASP A 41 14.55 -1.76 -10.49
CA ASP A 41 14.14 -2.28 -11.80
C ASP A 41 12.62 -2.07 -12.02
N ARG A 42 12.23 -0.81 -12.15
CA ARG A 42 10.82 -0.41 -12.24
C ARG A 42 10.22 -0.67 -13.62
N LEU A 43 9.09 -1.35 -13.67
CA LEU A 43 8.27 -1.39 -14.87
C LEU A 43 7.56 -0.03 -15.09
N PRO A 44 7.39 0.40 -16.34
CA PRO A 44 6.71 1.66 -16.61
C PRO A 44 5.22 1.61 -16.24
N PHE A 45 4.67 2.74 -15.82
CA PHE A 45 3.23 2.89 -15.64
C PHE A 45 2.48 2.54 -16.92
N ARG A 46 1.37 1.82 -16.81
CA ARG A 46 0.47 1.52 -17.94
C ARG A 46 -0.09 2.81 -18.52
N THR A 47 -0.51 2.78 -19.78
CA THR A 47 -1.01 3.94 -20.54
C THR A 47 -2.10 4.72 -19.80
N LEU A 48 -3.03 4.01 -19.15
CA LEU A 48 -4.09 4.66 -18.36
C LEU A 48 -3.50 5.54 -17.24
N ARG A 49 -2.55 5.00 -16.44
CA ARG A 49 -1.91 5.74 -15.35
C ARG A 49 -1.11 6.94 -15.87
N ARG A 50 -0.39 6.76 -16.97
CA ARG A 50 0.36 7.88 -17.62
C ARG A 50 -0.56 9.01 -18.09
N ARG A 51 -1.75 8.68 -18.62
CA ARG A 51 -2.74 9.70 -19.03
C ARG A 51 -3.30 10.45 -17.81
N GLN A 52 -3.64 9.74 -16.74
CA GLN A 52 -4.13 10.37 -15.51
C GLN A 52 -3.05 11.22 -14.85
N LEU A 53 -1.82 10.73 -14.79
CA LEU A 53 -0.66 11.50 -14.30
C LEU A 53 -0.48 12.78 -15.10
N LYS A 54 -0.50 12.72 -16.46
CA LYS A 54 -0.38 13.92 -17.31
C LYS A 54 -1.48 14.94 -17.00
N LYS A 55 -2.72 14.47 -16.76
CA LYS A 55 -3.83 15.33 -16.38
C LYS A 55 -3.60 15.99 -15.02
N ALA A 56 -3.15 15.22 -14.04
CA ALA A 56 -2.89 15.72 -12.70
C ALA A 56 -1.73 16.73 -12.67
N LEU A 57 -0.65 16.48 -13.41
CA LEU A 57 0.49 17.40 -13.55
C LEU A 57 0.11 18.75 -14.21
N ALA A 58 -0.97 18.78 -15.00
CA ALA A 58 -1.47 20.01 -15.63
C ALA A 58 -2.47 20.77 -14.75
N SER A 59 -2.73 20.31 -13.54
CA SER A 59 -3.65 20.92 -12.57
C SER A 59 -2.89 21.62 -11.43
N SER A 60 -3.64 22.25 -10.51
CA SER A 60 -3.12 22.92 -9.31
C SER A 60 -2.91 21.97 -8.13
N LEU A 61 -2.92 20.66 -8.34
CA LEU A 61 -2.77 19.67 -7.27
C LEU A 61 -1.39 19.77 -6.63
N THR A 62 -1.38 19.70 -5.30
CA THR A 62 -0.18 19.64 -4.48
C THR A 62 -0.17 18.37 -3.65
N ILE A 63 1.02 17.89 -3.27
CA ILE A 63 1.18 16.78 -2.33
C ILE A 63 1.77 17.35 -1.05
N ALA A 64 1.13 17.06 0.08
CA ALA A 64 1.60 17.37 1.41
C ALA A 64 2.00 16.07 2.12
N GLU A 65 3.20 16.06 2.73
CA GLU A 65 3.58 15.09 3.76
C GLU A 65 3.40 15.80 5.09
N ASP A 66 2.38 15.42 5.86
CA ASP A 66 1.97 16.09 7.09
C ASP A 66 1.27 15.15 8.09
N GLU A 67 0.68 15.71 9.14
CA GLU A 67 0.03 14.97 10.21
C GLU A 67 -1.50 15.20 10.25
N ASP A 68 -2.07 15.77 9.20
CA ASP A 68 -3.52 16.03 9.14
C ASP A 68 -4.33 14.78 8.78
N PHE A 69 -4.22 13.77 9.65
CA PHE A 69 -5.00 12.53 9.52
C PHE A 69 -6.51 12.81 9.50
N ALA A 70 -6.97 13.85 10.22
CA ALA A 70 -8.38 14.20 10.32
C ALA A 70 -9.00 14.58 8.97
N SER A 71 -8.26 15.25 8.09
CA SER A 71 -8.74 15.58 6.74
C SER A 71 -8.73 14.40 5.78
N PHE A 72 -7.88 13.39 5.99
CA PHE A 72 -7.79 12.20 5.14
C PHE A 72 -8.75 11.10 5.58
N TRP A 73 -8.97 10.94 6.89
CA TRP A 73 -9.67 9.80 7.47
C TRP A 73 -11.11 9.60 6.95
N PRO A 74 -11.94 10.66 6.84
CA PRO A 74 -13.30 10.52 6.28
C PRO A 74 -13.32 9.96 4.85
N ILE A 75 -12.33 10.34 4.02
CA ILE A 75 -12.22 9.83 2.65
C ILE A 75 -11.89 8.33 2.67
N LEU A 76 -11.03 7.89 3.60
CA LEU A 76 -10.70 6.48 3.77
C LEU A 76 -11.91 5.67 4.24
N GLU A 77 -12.62 6.14 5.27
CA GLU A 77 -13.82 5.49 5.81
C GLU A 77 -14.90 5.33 4.75
N GLU A 78 -15.22 6.41 4.01
CA GLU A 78 -16.20 6.38 2.91
C GLU A 78 -15.80 5.35 1.84
N ASN A 79 -14.52 5.35 1.40
CA ASN A 79 -14.05 4.40 0.38
C ASN A 79 -14.13 2.94 0.83
N LEU A 80 -13.81 2.65 2.09
CA LEU A 80 -13.86 1.29 2.64
C LEU A 80 -15.31 0.85 2.84
N HIS A 81 -16.16 1.74 3.34
CA HIS A 81 -17.58 1.45 3.53
C HIS A 81 -18.31 1.20 2.21
N GLU A 82 -18.12 2.09 1.22
CA GLU A 82 -18.78 1.96 -0.10
C GLU A 82 -18.35 0.69 -0.85
N ARG A 83 -17.09 0.30 -0.75
CA ARG A 83 -16.57 -0.82 -1.54
C ARG A 83 -16.68 -2.18 -0.86
N TYR A 84 -16.54 -2.20 0.46
CA TYR A 84 -16.35 -3.45 1.20
C TYR A 84 -17.30 -3.58 2.40
N GLY A 85 -18.04 -2.52 2.76
CA GLY A 85 -18.91 -2.52 3.93
C GLY A 85 -18.12 -2.65 5.26
N VAL A 86 -16.85 -2.23 5.28
CA VAL A 86 -15.96 -2.34 6.44
C VAL A 86 -15.41 -0.99 6.86
N SER A 87 -14.94 -0.90 8.11
CA SER A 87 -14.17 0.23 8.62
C SER A 87 -12.66 -0.03 8.51
N PRO A 88 -11.81 1.00 8.58
CA PRO A 88 -10.36 0.83 8.75
C PRO A 88 -10.05 -0.05 9.96
N VAL A 89 -8.93 -0.78 9.91
CA VAL A 89 -8.46 -1.62 11.03
C VAL A 89 -8.13 -0.78 12.28
N HIS A 90 -7.62 0.44 12.07
CA HIS A 90 -7.35 1.42 13.12
C HIS A 90 -8.44 2.49 13.14
N SER A 91 -8.69 3.07 14.31
CA SER A 91 -9.41 4.34 14.41
C SER A 91 -8.49 5.52 14.07
N LEU A 92 -9.07 6.71 13.87
CA LEU A 92 -8.30 7.95 13.69
C LEU A 92 -7.38 8.21 14.90
N GLU A 93 -7.86 7.98 16.12
CA GLU A 93 -7.07 8.14 17.34
C GLU A 93 -5.90 7.16 17.39
N GLU A 94 -6.13 5.90 17.02
CA GLU A 94 -5.10 4.86 17.02
C GLU A 94 -4.01 5.16 15.99
N ILE A 95 -4.35 5.55 14.77
CA ILE A 95 -3.33 5.86 13.75
C ILE A 95 -2.54 7.12 14.11
N THR A 96 -3.18 8.14 14.68
CA THR A 96 -2.51 9.34 15.18
C THR A 96 -1.54 9.01 16.31
N ARG A 97 -1.95 8.15 17.25
CA ARG A 97 -1.07 7.66 18.33
C ARG A 97 0.09 6.82 17.81
N LEU A 98 -0.17 5.95 16.82
CA LEU A 98 0.88 5.15 16.19
C LEU A 98 1.91 6.03 15.49
N HIS A 99 1.47 7.03 14.72
CA HIS A 99 2.36 8.02 14.12
C HIS A 99 3.18 8.76 15.17
N SER A 100 2.56 9.23 16.26
CA SER A 100 3.27 9.93 17.34
C SER A 100 4.36 9.07 18.00
N ASN A 101 4.14 7.74 18.08
CA ASN A 101 5.12 6.81 18.62
C ASN A 101 6.22 6.45 17.59
N PHE A 102 5.90 6.49 16.30
CA PHE A 102 6.79 6.09 15.21
C PHE A 102 6.81 7.12 14.07
N PRO A 103 7.17 8.40 14.34
CA PRO A 103 7.00 9.49 13.36
C PRO A 103 7.90 9.36 12.13
N ARG A 104 8.99 8.57 12.22
CA ARG A 104 9.87 8.30 11.07
C ARG A 104 9.47 7.08 10.26
N GLN A 105 8.59 6.22 10.80
CA GLN A 105 8.17 4.96 10.19
C GLN A 105 6.74 5.02 9.64
N ILE A 106 5.96 6.01 10.03
CA ILE A 106 4.57 6.16 9.61
C ILE A 106 4.39 7.56 9.06
N SER A 107 4.16 7.68 7.76
CA SER A 107 3.96 8.95 7.06
C SER A 107 2.58 9.02 6.42
N LEU A 108 1.93 10.17 6.54
CA LEU A 108 0.72 10.51 5.79
C LEU A 108 1.10 11.40 4.61
N PHE A 109 0.64 11.02 3.41
CA PHE A 109 0.72 11.84 2.21
C PHE A 109 -0.67 12.17 1.73
N ARG A 110 -0.98 13.46 1.57
CA ARG A 110 -2.26 13.95 1.06
C ARG A 110 -2.10 14.64 -0.27
N VAL A 111 -3.06 14.47 -1.15
CA VAL A 111 -3.17 15.25 -2.39
C VAL A 111 -4.25 16.31 -2.18
N CYS A 112 -3.89 17.56 -2.36
CA CYS A 112 -4.74 18.71 -2.08
C CYS A 112 -4.96 19.58 -3.34
N ASP A 113 -6.14 20.21 -3.41
CA ASP A 113 -6.43 21.32 -4.31
C ASP A 113 -6.81 22.53 -3.45
N GLY A 114 -5.85 23.45 -3.25
CA GLY A 114 -5.96 24.46 -2.20
C GLY A 114 -6.05 23.84 -0.82
N ALA A 115 -7.10 24.13 -0.09
CA ALA A 115 -7.35 23.58 1.26
C ALA A 115 -8.08 22.22 1.25
N GLU A 116 -8.62 21.78 0.12
CA GLU A 116 -9.40 20.55 0.02
C GLU A 116 -8.50 19.32 -0.15
N THR A 117 -8.61 18.34 0.76
CA THR A 117 -7.99 17.01 0.60
C THR A 117 -8.78 16.16 -0.39
N LEU A 118 -8.14 15.74 -1.46
CA LEU A 118 -8.75 14.93 -2.53
C LEU A 118 -8.46 13.45 -2.41
N GLY A 119 -7.48 13.07 -1.62
CA GLY A 119 -7.06 11.70 -1.37
C GLY A 119 -5.68 11.65 -0.76
N GLY A 120 -5.18 10.44 -0.56
CA GLY A 120 -3.87 10.26 0.05
C GLY A 120 -3.55 8.80 0.31
N CYS A 121 -2.45 8.58 1.01
CA CYS A 121 -2.07 7.27 1.54
C CYS A 121 -1.30 7.42 2.85
N ILE A 122 -1.35 6.36 3.66
CA ILE A 122 -0.48 6.20 4.83
C ILE A 122 0.54 5.12 4.48
N VAL A 123 1.82 5.44 4.66
CA VAL A 123 2.94 4.55 4.37
C VAL A 123 3.62 4.14 5.67
N TYR A 124 3.86 2.83 5.81
CA TYR A 124 4.71 2.26 6.85
C TYR A 124 6.08 1.96 6.26
N GLU A 125 7.13 2.45 6.92
CA GLU A 125 8.49 2.38 6.41
C GLU A 125 9.34 1.42 7.22
N THR A 126 10.06 0.55 6.52
CA THR A 126 11.23 -0.15 7.02
C THR A 126 12.48 0.38 6.32
N ASP A 127 13.65 -0.16 6.64
CA ASP A 127 14.89 0.22 5.94
C ASP A 127 14.77 -0.03 4.43
N GLU A 128 14.17 -1.14 4.02
CA GLU A 128 14.14 -1.62 2.65
C GLU A 128 12.82 -1.34 1.91
N VAL A 129 11.71 -1.21 2.63
CA VAL A 129 10.35 -1.19 2.06
C VAL A 129 9.56 0.04 2.47
N ALA A 130 8.90 0.67 1.51
CA ALA A 130 7.79 1.59 1.73
C ALA A 130 6.47 0.83 1.50
N HIS A 131 5.73 0.53 2.56
CA HIS A 131 4.47 -0.22 2.52
C HIS A 131 3.26 0.71 2.63
N VAL A 132 2.37 0.67 1.64
CA VAL A 132 1.13 1.45 1.66
C VAL A 132 0.09 0.72 2.51
N GLN A 133 -0.09 1.19 3.74
CA GLN A 133 -1.08 0.64 4.68
C GLN A 133 -2.51 1.04 4.32
N TYR A 134 -2.71 2.29 3.94
CA TYR A 134 -4.00 2.83 3.54
C TYR A 134 -3.88 3.68 2.29
N ILE A 135 -4.90 3.61 1.43
CA ILE A 135 -5.02 4.41 0.22
C ILE A 135 -6.50 4.76 0.01
N ALA A 136 -6.78 6.02 -0.23
CA ALA A 136 -8.12 6.48 -0.58
C ALA A 136 -8.10 7.74 -1.43
N ALA A 137 -9.16 7.95 -2.22
CA ALA A 137 -9.39 9.19 -2.93
C ALA A 137 -10.90 9.47 -3.04
N SER A 138 -11.27 10.73 -2.87
CA SER A 138 -12.63 11.22 -3.10
C SER A 138 -13.05 11.03 -4.56
N PRO A 139 -14.34 11.09 -4.89
CA PRO A 139 -14.80 11.05 -6.28
C PRO A 139 -14.11 12.10 -7.17
N ARG A 140 -13.87 13.30 -6.63
CA ARG A 140 -13.13 14.36 -7.33
C ARG A 140 -11.65 13.99 -7.52
N GLY A 141 -10.99 13.44 -6.51
CA GLY A 141 -9.61 12.97 -6.56
C GLY A 141 -9.42 11.86 -7.59
N LYS A 142 -10.35 10.89 -7.65
CA LYS A 142 -10.34 9.84 -8.69
C LYS A 142 -10.42 10.42 -10.10
N LYS A 143 -11.27 11.44 -10.31
CA LYS A 143 -11.45 12.09 -11.63
C LYS A 143 -10.24 12.91 -12.08
N CYS A 144 -9.52 13.55 -11.16
CA CYS A 144 -8.37 14.40 -11.50
C CYS A 144 -7.02 13.66 -11.52
N GLY A 145 -6.99 12.37 -11.16
CA GLY A 145 -5.76 11.57 -11.15
C GLY A 145 -4.88 11.83 -9.91
N ALA A 146 -5.50 12.19 -8.78
CA ALA A 146 -4.79 12.50 -7.54
C ALA A 146 -3.82 11.38 -7.11
N LEU A 147 -4.29 10.12 -7.09
CA LEU A 147 -3.42 8.99 -6.73
C LEU A 147 -2.34 8.69 -7.78
N ASP A 148 -2.58 9.01 -9.05
CA ASP A 148 -1.56 8.83 -10.09
C ASP A 148 -0.40 9.82 -9.90
N LEU A 149 -0.70 11.06 -9.51
CA LEU A 149 0.29 12.06 -9.13
C LEU A 149 1.04 11.64 -7.87
N LEU A 150 0.30 11.24 -6.82
CA LEU A 150 0.86 10.82 -5.54
C LEU A 150 1.86 9.67 -5.72
N PHE A 151 1.43 8.57 -6.34
CA PHE A 151 2.31 7.41 -6.49
C PHE A 151 3.47 7.66 -7.45
N HIS A 152 3.32 8.54 -8.43
CA HIS A 152 4.45 8.97 -9.22
C HIS A 152 5.52 9.63 -8.33
N GLN A 153 5.14 10.59 -7.50
CA GLN A 153 6.10 11.26 -6.62
C GLN A 153 6.70 10.31 -5.59
N LEU A 154 5.87 9.44 -4.97
CA LEU A 154 6.38 8.50 -3.97
C LEU A 154 7.37 7.49 -4.55
N ILE A 155 7.09 6.92 -5.73
CA ILE A 155 7.89 5.87 -6.36
C ILE A 155 9.17 6.44 -7.00
N TYR A 156 9.09 7.61 -7.63
CA TYR A 156 10.22 8.14 -8.40
C TYR A 156 11.08 9.14 -7.62
N ASP A 157 10.54 9.74 -6.54
CA ASP A 157 11.25 10.76 -5.76
C ASP A 157 11.40 10.34 -4.29
N ARG A 158 10.30 10.32 -3.51
CA ARG A 158 10.36 10.18 -2.04
C ARG A 158 10.98 8.86 -1.56
N TYR A 159 10.66 7.76 -2.22
CA TYR A 159 11.12 6.41 -1.89
C TYR A 159 12.06 5.79 -2.93
N ALA A 160 12.57 6.57 -3.86
CA ALA A 160 13.39 6.08 -4.98
C ALA A 160 14.66 5.32 -4.54
N GLN A 161 15.14 5.53 -3.32
CA GLN A 161 16.33 4.89 -2.75
C GLN A 161 16.03 3.62 -1.92
N LYS A 162 14.76 3.31 -1.66
CA LYS A 162 14.38 2.03 -1.04
C LYS A 162 14.44 0.90 -2.06
N ARG A 163 14.50 -0.34 -1.59
CA ARG A 163 14.50 -1.50 -2.49
C ARG A 163 13.13 -1.80 -3.07
N TYR A 164 12.08 -1.62 -2.25
CA TYR A 164 10.73 -2.00 -2.65
C TYR A 164 9.68 -0.95 -2.26
N PHE A 165 8.70 -0.80 -3.14
CA PHE A 165 7.45 -0.10 -2.86
C PHE A 165 6.31 -1.12 -2.89
N ASP A 166 5.66 -1.35 -1.75
CA ASP A 166 4.64 -2.37 -1.57
C ASP A 166 3.26 -1.74 -1.40
N PHE A 167 2.37 -1.98 -2.33
CA PHE A 167 0.98 -1.53 -2.25
C PHE A 167 0.08 -2.35 -1.32
N GLY A 168 0.61 -3.38 -0.67
CA GLY A 168 -0.15 -4.29 0.15
C GLY A 168 -1.00 -5.29 -0.65
N ILE A 169 -1.74 -6.13 0.08
CA ILE A 169 -2.49 -7.26 -0.47
C ILE A 169 -3.66 -6.81 -1.37
N SER A 170 -4.01 -7.69 -2.33
CA SER A 170 -5.15 -7.54 -3.24
C SER A 170 -6.06 -8.78 -3.17
N THR A 171 -6.14 -9.40 -2.01
CA THR A 171 -6.96 -10.58 -1.74
C THR A 171 -7.85 -10.34 -0.53
N GLU A 172 -8.98 -11.03 -0.50
CA GLU A 172 -10.00 -10.99 0.52
C GLU A 172 -10.22 -12.40 1.11
N HIS A 173 -10.96 -12.50 2.21
CA HIS A 173 -11.31 -13.78 2.86
C HIS A 173 -10.11 -14.69 3.13
N GLY A 174 -9.03 -14.12 3.69
CA GLY A 174 -7.82 -14.90 4.01
C GLY A 174 -7.08 -15.43 2.77
N GLY A 175 -7.14 -14.72 1.66
CA GLY A 175 -6.46 -15.09 0.41
C GLY A 175 -7.30 -15.95 -0.54
N GLN A 176 -8.55 -16.28 -0.17
CA GLN A 176 -9.41 -17.14 -0.99
C GLN A 176 -10.05 -16.44 -2.19
N MET A 177 -10.17 -15.10 -2.14
CA MET A 177 -10.77 -14.31 -3.21
C MET A 177 -9.81 -13.24 -3.67
N LEU A 178 -9.55 -13.19 -4.98
CA LEU A 178 -8.76 -12.15 -5.62
C LEU A 178 -9.63 -10.94 -5.92
N ASN A 179 -9.22 -9.76 -5.44
CA ASN A 179 -9.78 -8.50 -5.87
C ASN A 179 -9.09 -8.04 -7.16
N GLU A 180 -9.61 -8.50 -8.30
CA GLU A 180 -9.03 -8.26 -9.62
C GLU A 180 -8.94 -6.75 -9.94
N GLY A 181 -9.94 -5.96 -9.54
CA GLY A 181 -9.94 -4.51 -9.76
C GLY A 181 -8.81 -3.81 -9.01
N LEU A 182 -8.56 -4.21 -7.77
CA LEU A 182 -7.47 -3.68 -6.94
C LEU A 182 -6.11 -4.13 -7.49
N LEU A 183 -5.97 -5.41 -7.85
CA LEU A 183 -4.77 -5.94 -8.48
C LEU A 183 -4.45 -5.19 -9.78
N PHE A 184 -5.44 -5.05 -10.68
CA PHE A 184 -5.27 -4.32 -11.94
C PHE A 184 -4.85 -2.87 -11.73
N GLN A 185 -5.41 -2.20 -10.70
CA GLN A 185 -5.03 -0.84 -10.34
C GLN A 185 -3.54 -0.75 -9.95
N LYS A 186 -3.09 -1.63 -9.05
CA LYS A 186 -1.70 -1.66 -8.55
C LYS A 186 -0.71 -2.07 -9.63
N GLU A 187 -1.03 -3.08 -10.43
CA GLU A 187 -0.24 -3.45 -11.61
C GLU A 187 -0.13 -2.32 -12.64
N GLY A 188 -1.12 -1.44 -12.69
CA GLY A 188 -1.09 -0.24 -13.53
C GLY A 188 0.08 0.70 -13.22
N PHE A 189 0.57 0.69 -11.99
CA PHE A 189 1.77 1.41 -11.53
C PHE A 189 3.07 0.61 -11.71
N GLY A 190 3.02 -0.55 -12.34
CA GLY A 190 4.19 -1.40 -12.58
C GLY A 190 4.44 -2.45 -11.52
N ALA A 191 3.55 -2.58 -10.53
CA ALA A 191 3.69 -3.58 -9.47
C ALA A 191 3.51 -5.01 -9.98
N ARG A 192 4.12 -5.98 -9.28
CA ARG A 192 4.00 -7.42 -9.51
C ARG A 192 3.76 -8.14 -8.19
N ALA A 193 3.29 -9.38 -8.32
CA ALA A 193 2.85 -10.20 -7.21
C ALA A 193 4.01 -10.68 -6.32
N ILE A 194 3.84 -10.50 -5.00
CA ILE A 194 4.61 -11.17 -3.95
C ILE A 194 3.62 -11.90 -3.04
N MET A 195 4.00 -13.12 -2.63
CA MET A 195 3.12 -13.94 -1.79
C MET A 195 3.30 -13.63 -0.31
N TYR A 196 2.17 -13.54 0.39
CA TYR A 196 2.09 -13.42 1.84
C TYR A 196 1.46 -14.70 2.36
N ASP A 197 2.27 -15.57 2.93
CA ASP A 197 1.91 -16.92 3.32
C ASP A 197 1.63 -17.04 4.81
N VAL A 198 0.64 -17.85 5.13
CA VAL A 198 0.30 -18.22 6.50
C VAL A 198 0.30 -19.74 6.63
N TYR A 199 1.07 -20.24 7.56
CA TYR A 199 1.20 -21.67 7.85
C TYR A 199 0.52 -22.04 9.15
N GLY A 200 -0.15 -23.19 9.14
CA GLY A 200 -0.67 -23.86 10.33
C GLY A 200 0.22 -25.01 10.74
N LEU A 201 0.60 -25.06 12.01
CA LEU A 201 1.27 -26.19 12.62
C LEU A 201 0.46 -26.67 13.81
N ARG A 202 0.19 -27.97 13.89
CA ARG A 202 -0.37 -28.60 15.09
C ARG A 202 0.80 -28.95 16.03
N LEU A 203 0.74 -28.41 17.23
CA LEU A 203 1.67 -28.73 18.32
C LEU A 203 1.17 -29.95 19.08
#